data_d986bc930d97432b51982cc590242250
#
_entry.id   d986bc930d97432b51982cc590242250
#
_cell.length_a   1.000
_cell.length_b   1.000
_cell.length_c   1.000
_cell.angle_alpha   90.00
_cell.angle_beta   90.00
_cell.angle_gamma   90.00
#
_symmetry.space_group_name_H-M   'P 1'
#
loop_
_entity.id
_entity.type
_entity.pdbx_description
1 polymer ?
#
loop_
_entity_poly.entity_id
_entity_poly.type
_entity_poly.pdbx_seq_one_letter_code
_entity_poly.pdbx_strand_id
1 'polypeptide(L)'
;IVSLNRKISRDDLDKTIKDGELVAASSVDLMNNNLIDKYASFCQVEKIGSTKLVELAEHKLHGYPIDLNEIKAELSEWENIPDLDAVVLGCTHFPLLKSEIQQCLPQVKYFIDSGAAIAKRVKSLLKDVKVRSKNQMNSQVFCTKPLVKEDSLLELIHSLGFDKLTLLDFNSEILCEFNKK
;
A
#
# COMPACT_ATOMS: atom_id res chain seq x y z
N ILE A 1 -1.48 -8.29 -6.53
CA ILE A 1 -2.52 -8.73 -5.55
C ILE A 1 -2.37 -10.24 -5.37
N VAL A 2 -2.52 -10.70 -4.16
CA VAL A 2 -2.51 -12.13 -3.84
C VAL A 2 -3.83 -12.45 -3.16
N SER A 3 -4.52 -13.47 -3.62
CA SER A 3 -5.70 -14.00 -2.97
C SER A 3 -5.34 -15.19 -2.09
N LEU A 4 -6.02 -15.33 -0.98
CA LEU A 4 -5.94 -16.48 -0.11
C LEU A 4 -7.32 -17.13 -0.07
N ASN A 5 -7.38 -18.39 -0.44
CA ASN A 5 -8.62 -19.16 -0.52
C ASN A 5 -8.58 -20.32 0.49
N ARG A 6 -9.07 -20.06 1.68
CA ARG A 6 -9.42 -21.02 2.73
C ARG A 6 -10.21 -20.27 3.80
N LYS A 7 -11.05 -20.98 4.56
CA LYS A 7 -11.65 -20.41 5.79
C LYS A 7 -10.55 -20.03 6.77
N ILE A 8 -10.05 -18.82 6.66
CA ILE A 8 -9.01 -18.24 7.53
C ILE A 8 -9.75 -17.66 8.73
N SER A 9 -9.36 -18.07 9.93
CA SER A 9 -9.85 -17.42 11.14
C SER A 9 -9.11 -16.09 11.35
N ARG A 10 -9.74 -15.15 12.08
CA ARG A 10 -9.09 -13.88 12.42
C ARG A 10 -7.83 -14.11 13.27
N ASP A 11 -7.82 -15.15 14.09
CA ASP A 11 -6.68 -15.50 14.94
C ASP A 11 -5.48 -15.99 14.11
N ASP A 12 -5.72 -16.71 12.99
CA ASP A 12 -4.65 -17.13 12.06
C ASP A 12 -4.04 -15.92 11.36
N LEU A 13 -4.88 -14.95 10.92
CA LEU A 13 -4.41 -13.70 10.34
C LEU A 13 -3.63 -12.86 11.35
N ASP A 14 -4.15 -12.70 12.57
CA ASP A 14 -3.50 -11.94 13.64
C ASP A 14 -2.17 -12.57 14.05
N LYS A 15 -2.04 -13.89 14.00
CA LYS A 15 -0.81 -14.61 14.28
C LYS A 15 0.23 -14.35 13.18
N THR A 16 -0.16 -14.43 11.92
CA THR A 16 0.70 -14.15 10.76
C THR A 16 1.16 -12.68 10.74
N ILE A 17 0.30 -11.75 11.18
CA ILE A 17 0.63 -10.32 11.30
C ILE A 17 1.52 -10.04 12.52
N LYS A 18 1.32 -10.75 13.64
CA LYS A 18 2.09 -10.56 14.88
C LYS A 18 3.56 -10.94 14.73
N ASP A 19 3.87 -11.94 13.94
CA ASP A 19 5.25 -12.39 13.74
C ASP A 19 6.08 -11.41 12.88
N GLY A 20 5.47 -10.33 12.36
CA GLY A 20 6.15 -9.15 11.83
C GLY A 20 6.90 -9.36 10.52
N GLU A 21 6.70 -10.48 9.86
CA GLU A 21 7.42 -10.85 8.64
C GLU A 21 6.61 -10.71 7.35
N LEU A 22 5.44 -10.08 7.39
CA LEU A 22 4.70 -9.76 6.16
C LEU A 22 5.36 -8.57 5.47
N VAL A 23 6.46 -8.84 4.80
CA VAL A 23 7.18 -7.85 4.00
C VAL A 23 6.43 -7.68 2.69
N ALA A 24 5.95 -6.48 2.42
CA ALA A 24 5.42 -6.12 1.11
C ALA A 24 6.54 -6.21 0.07
N ALA A 25 6.54 -7.24 -0.73
CA ALA A 25 7.44 -7.35 -1.87
C ALA A 25 6.85 -6.57 -3.04
N SER A 26 7.59 -5.60 -3.55
CA SER A 26 7.17 -4.68 -4.60
C SER A 26 7.25 -5.24 -6.02
N SER A 27 7.58 -6.51 -6.21
CA SER A 27 7.55 -7.16 -7.53
C SER A 27 6.83 -8.50 -7.48
N VAL A 28 6.01 -8.74 -8.49
CA VAL A 28 5.14 -9.91 -8.62
C VAL A 28 5.92 -11.24 -8.55
N ASP A 29 7.16 -11.26 -9.03
CA ASP A 29 8.01 -12.44 -9.03
C ASP A 29 8.67 -12.74 -7.66
N LEU A 30 8.67 -11.78 -6.76
CA LEU A 30 9.33 -11.87 -5.46
C LEU A 30 8.36 -11.99 -4.28
N MET A 31 7.08 -12.07 -4.49
CA MET A 31 6.21 -12.68 -3.48
C MET A 31 6.56 -14.16 -3.45
N ASN A 32 7.72 -14.34 -2.88
CA ASN A 32 8.48 -15.53 -2.79
C ASN A 32 7.52 -16.67 -2.51
N ASN A 33 7.53 -17.67 -3.38
CA ASN A 33 6.99 -18.98 -3.06
C ASN A 33 7.41 -19.37 -1.64
N ASN A 34 8.61 -19.00 -1.20
CA ASN A 34 9.11 -19.19 0.16
C ASN A 34 8.25 -18.56 1.27
N LEU A 35 7.67 -17.36 1.08
CA LEU A 35 6.76 -16.74 2.06
C LEU A 35 5.40 -17.44 2.06
N ILE A 36 4.90 -17.79 0.88
CA ILE A 36 3.67 -18.55 0.74
C ILE A 36 3.86 -19.94 1.36
N ASP A 37 4.95 -20.63 1.05
CA ASP A 37 5.25 -21.95 1.59
C ASP A 37 5.42 -21.92 3.12
N LYS A 38 6.03 -20.87 3.65
CA LYS A 38 6.25 -20.72 5.09
C LYS A 38 4.99 -20.32 5.86
N TYR A 39 4.18 -19.42 5.32
CA TYR A 39 3.08 -18.79 6.08
C TYR A 39 1.67 -19.09 5.55
N ALA A 40 1.55 -19.54 4.32
CA ALA A 40 0.29 -19.79 3.65
C ALA A 40 0.23 -21.12 2.92
N SER A 41 1.10 -22.10 3.28
CA SER A 41 1.14 -23.45 2.69
C SER A 41 -0.18 -24.21 2.83
N PHE A 42 -1.02 -23.82 3.77
CA PHE A 42 -2.35 -24.36 4.02
C PHE A 42 -3.46 -23.66 3.21
N CYS A 43 -3.12 -22.61 2.46
CA CYS A 43 -4.04 -21.85 1.63
C CYS A 43 -3.88 -22.21 0.15
N GLN A 44 -4.97 -22.11 -0.60
CA GLN A 44 -4.85 -21.97 -2.05
C GLN A 44 -4.56 -20.50 -2.35
N VAL A 45 -3.47 -20.23 -3.06
CA VAL A 45 -2.97 -18.88 -3.32
C VAL A 45 -3.00 -18.62 -4.82
N GLU A 46 -3.75 -17.59 -5.21
CA GLU A 46 -3.79 -17.08 -6.57
C GLU A 46 -3.13 -15.68 -6.62
N LYS A 47 -2.52 -15.33 -7.74
CA LYS A 47 -1.77 -14.07 -7.89
C LYS A 47 -2.20 -13.34 -9.14
N ILE A 48 -2.44 -12.04 -9.01
CA ILE A 48 -2.64 -11.11 -10.14
C ILE A 48 -1.57 -10.03 -10.08
N GLY A 49 -0.83 -9.86 -11.16
CA GLY A 49 0.02 -8.70 -11.39
C GLY A 49 -0.67 -7.77 -12.39
N SER A 50 -0.85 -6.49 -12.01
CA SER A 50 -1.52 -5.52 -12.87
C SER A 50 -0.82 -4.16 -12.80
N THR A 51 -0.29 -3.72 -13.93
CA THR A 51 0.16 -2.34 -14.11
C THR A 51 -1.02 -1.39 -14.24
N LYS A 52 -2.14 -1.86 -14.77
CA LYS A 52 -3.37 -1.08 -14.91
C LYS A 52 -3.92 -0.64 -13.55
N LEU A 53 -3.91 -1.52 -12.54
CA LEU A 53 -4.31 -1.14 -11.18
C LEU A 53 -3.36 -0.10 -10.56
N VAL A 54 -2.07 -0.10 -10.90
CA VAL A 54 -1.15 0.95 -10.49
C VAL A 54 -1.52 2.29 -11.13
N GLU A 55 -1.78 2.30 -12.45
CA GLU A 55 -2.22 3.49 -13.18
C GLU A 55 -3.53 4.06 -12.60
N LEU A 56 -4.50 3.22 -12.29
CA LEU A 56 -5.76 3.62 -11.67
C LEU A 56 -5.55 4.23 -10.27
N ALA A 57 -4.64 3.65 -9.48
CA ALA A 57 -4.29 4.21 -8.19
C ALA A 57 -3.65 5.60 -8.31
N GLU A 58 -2.75 5.79 -9.27
CA GLU A 58 -2.17 7.10 -9.59
C GLU A 58 -3.24 8.08 -10.08
N HIS A 59 -4.16 7.67 -10.96
CA HIS A 59 -5.28 8.49 -11.38
C HIS A 59 -6.11 8.95 -10.18
N LYS A 60 -6.41 8.06 -9.24
CA LYS A 60 -7.14 8.41 -8.02
C LYS A 60 -6.40 9.43 -7.17
N LEU A 61 -5.08 9.28 -7.00
CA LEU A 61 -4.25 10.25 -6.28
C LEU A 61 -4.32 11.66 -6.90
N HIS A 62 -4.42 11.72 -8.22
CA HIS A 62 -4.58 12.99 -8.94
C HIS A 62 -6.02 13.49 -9.04
N GLY A 63 -6.97 12.91 -8.29
CA GLY A 63 -8.37 13.35 -8.24
C GLY A 63 -9.18 13.01 -9.50
N TYR A 64 -8.77 12.03 -10.29
CA TYR A 64 -9.59 11.52 -11.37
C TYR A 64 -10.58 10.47 -10.87
N PRO A 65 -11.79 10.43 -11.42
CA PRO A 65 -12.75 9.39 -11.10
C PRO A 65 -12.24 8.02 -11.55
N ILE A 66 -12.56 6.99 -10.79
CA ILE A 66 -12.20 5.60 -11.11
C ILE A 66 -13.41 4.89 -11.70
N ASP A 67 -13.21 4.29 -12.88
CA ASP A 67 -14.19 3.37 -13.46
C ASP A 67 -14.04 1.97 -12.82
N LEU A 68 -15.07 1.55 -12.11
CA LEU A 68 -15.11 0.23 -11.48
C LEU A 68 -15.05 -0.92 -12.51
N ASN A 69 -15.47 -0.69 -13.75
CA ASN A 69 -15.40 -1.71 -14.80
C ASN A 69 -13.95 -2.02 -15.19
N GLU A 70 -13.06 -1.03 -15.14
CA GLU A 70 -11.63 -1.26 -15.37
C GLU A 70 -11.03 -2.14 -14.27
N ILE A 71 -11.41 -1.90 -13.01
CA ILE A 71 -10.96 -2.74 -11.89
C ILE A 71 -11.55 -4.15 -11.99
N LYS A 72 -12.83 -4.29 -12.33
CA LYS A 72 -13.47 -5.59 -12.54
C LYS A 72 -12.79 -6.39 -13.64
N ALA A 73 -12.42 -5.75 -14.75
CA ALA A 73 -11.71 -6.42 -15.83
C ALA A 73 -10.38 -7.02 -15.36
N GLU A 74 -9.61 -6.27 -14.56
CA GLU A 74 -8.33 -6.73 -13.99
C GLU A 74 -8.51 -7.86 -12.95
N LEU A 75 -9.64 -7.91 -12.28
CA LEU A 75 -9.94 -8.89 -11.24
C LEU A 75 -10.88 -10.02 -11.71
N SER A 76 -11.18 -10.07 -13.01
CA SER A 76 -12.17 -11.00 -13.58
C SER A 76 -11.90 -12.48 -13.29
N GLU A 77 -10.62 -12.87 -13.21
CA GLU A 77 -10.23 -14.24 -12.84
C GLU A 77 -10.64 -14.60 -11.40
N TRP A 78 -10.79 -13.62 -10.51
CA TRP A 78 -11.12 -13.81 -9.10
C TRP A 78 -12.61 -13.64 -8.80
N GLU A 79 -13.38 -13.06 -9.69
CA GLU A 79 -14.80 -12.78 -9.48
C GLU A 79 -15.60 -14.05 -9.14
N ASN A 80 -15.23 -15.16 -9.77
CA ASN A 80 -15.93 -16.43 -9.65
C ASN A 80 -15.19 -17.48 -8.79
N ILE A 81 -14.14 -17.09 -8.06
CA ILE A 81 -13.48 -18.02 -7.15
C ILE A 81 -14.36 -18.21 -5.92
N PRO A 82 -14.90 -19.44 -5.72
CA PRO A 82 -15.65 -19.73 -4.52
C PRO A 82 -14.70 -19.67 -3.31
N ASP A 83 -15.21 -19.16 -2.20
CA ASP A 83 -14.47 -19.10 -0.92
C ASP A 83 -13.22 -18.22 -0.96
N LEU A 84 -13.18 -17.19 -1.81
CA LEU A 84 -12.16 -16.16 -1.77
C LEU A 84 -12.31 -15.32 -0.48
N ASP A 85 -11.60 -15.69 0.57
CA ASP A 85 -11.75 -15.08 1.89
C ASP A 85 -10.90 -13.81 2.08
N ALA A 86 -9.68 -13.78 1.54
CA ALA A 86 -8.74 -12.72 1.80
C ALA A 86 -7.98 -12.26 0.55
N VAL A 87 -7.73 -10.96 0.48
CA VAL A 87 -6.91 -10.33 -0.56
C VAL A 87 -5.75 -9.58 0.11
N VAL A 88 -4.53 -9.92 -0.28
CA VAL A 88 -3.32 -9.21 0.15
C VAL A 88 -2.95 -8.16 -0.90
N LEU A 89 -2.96 -6.91 -0.50
CA LEU A 89 -2.60 -5.76 -1.32
C LEU A 89 -1.08 -5.56 -1.27
N GLY A 90 -0.36 -6.40 -2.02
CA GLY A 90 1.11 -6.54 -1.97
C GLY A 90 1.90 -5.46 -2.72
N CYS A 91 1.30 -4.31 -3.00
CA CYS A 91 1.95 -3.16 -3.62
C CYS A 91 1.55 -1.90 -2.88
N THR A 92 2.40 -0.88 -2.84
CA THR A 92 2.13 0.40 -2.18
C THR A 92 0.94 1.17 -2.78
N HIS A 93 0.62 0.94 -4.04
CA HIS A 93 -0.50 1.57 -4.75
C HIS A 93 -1.85 0.91 -4.44
N PHE A 94 -1.89 -0.40 -4.30
CA PHE A 94 -3.16 -1.14 -4.18
C PHE A 94 -4.01 -0.80 -2.96
N PRO A 95 -3.45 -0.45 -1.78
CA PRO A 95 -4.25 0.05 -0.66
C PRO A 95 -5.07 1.30 -0.98
N LEU A 96 -4.64 2.11 -1.95
CA LEU A 96 -5.37 3.31 -2.42
C LEU A 96 -6.68 2.94 -3.14
N LEU A 97 -6.74 1.76 -3.75
CA LEU A 97 -7.92 1.23 -4.46
C LEU A 97 -8.73 0.25 -3.60
N LYS A 98 -8.44 0.11 -2.31
CA LYS A 98 -9.07 -0.88 -1.44
C LYS A 98 -10.60 -0.82 -1.49
N SER A 99 -11.18 0.38 -1.45
CA SER A 99 -12.62 0.58 -1.48
C SER A 99 -13.26 0.13 -2.80
N GLU A 100 -12.59 0.39 -3.91
CA GLU A 100 -13.05 0.01 -5.25
C GLU A 100 -12.89 -1.50 -5.48
N ILE A 101 -11.77 -2.07 -5.05
CA ILE A 101 -11.53 -3.52 -5.11
C ILE A 101 -12.57 -4.26 -4.26
N GLN A 102 -12.90 -3.73 -3.08
CA GLN A 102 -13.93 -4.32 -2.21
C GLN A 102 -15.33 -4.29 -2.84
N GLN A 103 -15.64 -3.25 -3.61
CA GLN A 103 -16.89 -3.19 -4.37
C GLN A 103 -16.93 -4.23 -5.51
N CYS A 104 -15.77 -4.52 -6.12
CA CYS A 104 -15.66 -5.52 -7.19
C CYS A 104 -15.63 -6.95 -6.66
N LEU A 105 -15.17 -7.17 -5.45
CA LEU A 105 -15.04 -8.48 -4.80
C LEU A 105 -15.79 -8.48 -3.44
N PRO A 106 -17.12 -8.39 -3.45
CA PRO A 106 -17.92 -8.26 -2.22
C PRO A 106 -17.87 -9.51 -1.33
N GLN A 107 -17.50 -10.67 -1.88
CA GLN A 107 -17.34 -11.93 -1.13
C GLN A 107 -16.09 -11.91 -0.23
N VAL A 108 -15.10 -11.06 -0.50
CA VAL A 108 -13.84 -10.99 0.25
C VAL A 108 -14.08 -10.37 1.62
N LYS A 109 -13.70 -11.09 2.66
CA LYS A 109 -13.87 -10.66 4.07
C LYS A 109 -12.69 -9.83 4.57
N TYR A 110 -11.48 -10.16 4.10
CA TYR A 110 -10.26 -9.59 4.63
C TYR A 110 -9.42 -8.94 3.53
N PHE A 111 -9.12 -7.66 3.72
CA PHE A 111 -8.16 -6.91 2.90
C PHE A 111 -6.95 -6.59 3.76
N ILE A 112 -5.79 -7.13 3.37
CA ILE A 112 -4.54 -7.06 4.13
C ILE A 112 -3.56 -6.19 3.38
N ASP A 113 -2.98 -5.21 4.07
CA ASP A 113 -1.87 -4.41 3.60
C ASP A 113 -0.78 -4.29 4.68
N SER A 114 0.39 -3.80 4.30
CA SER A 114 1.55 -3.69 5.19
C SER A 114 1.58 -2.39 6.01
N GLY A 115 0.69 -1.42 5.75
CA GLY A 115 0.78 -0.07 6.31
C GLY A 115 0.80 -0.04 7.85
N ALA A 116 -0.18 -0.70 8.49
CA ALA A 116 -0.26 -0.75 9.94
C ALA A 116 0.92 -1.49 10.58
N ALA A 117 1.40 -2.57 9.94
CA ALA A 117 2.54 -3.35 10.43
C ALA A 117 3.84 -2.52 10.35
N ILE A 118 4.06 -1.82 9.22
CA ILE A 118 5.20 -0.91 9.04
C ILE A 118 5.15 0.21 10.08
N ALA A 119 4.02 0.87 10.26
CA ALA A 119 3.86 1.94 11.25
C ALA A 119 4.16 1.46 12.68
N LYS A 120 3.68 0.27 13.03
CA LYS A 120 3.98 -0.37 14.33
C LYS A 120 5.47 -0.64 14.50
N ARG A 121 6.13 -1.14 13.45
CA ARG A 121 7.57 -1.41 13.47
C ARG A 121 8.38 -0.13 13.62
N VAL A 122 8.07 0.91 12.84
CA VAL A 122 8.69 2.24 12.97
C VAL A 122 8.54 2.77 14.39
N LYS A 123 7.31 2.74 14.95
CA LYS A 123 7.05 3.15 16.33
C LYS A 123 7.91 2.37 17.33
N SER A 124 8.09 1.05 17.14
CA SER A 124 8.92 0.23 18.05
C SER A 124 10.40 0.57 17.97
N LEU A 125 10.90 0.93 16.78
CA LEU A 125 12.29 1.34 16.59
C LEU A 125 12.57 2.74 17.14
N LEU A 126 11.57 3.62 17.12
CA LEU A 126 11.68 5.00 17.60
C LEU A 126 11.27 5.20 19.05
N LYS A 127 11.02 4.14 19.81
CA LYS A 127 10.50 4.23 21.19
C LYS A 127 11.38 5.06 22.13
N ASP A 128 12.70 5.06 21.90
CA ASP A 128 13.69 5.77 22.72
C ASP A 128 14.06 7.15 22.13
N VAL A 129 13.49 7.51 20.97
CA VAL A 129 13.68 8.80 20.35
C VAL A 129 12.75 9.82 20.97
N LYS A 130 13.32 10.93 21.48
CA LYS A 130 12.52 12.04 22.00
C LYS A 130 11.68 12.63 20.87
N VAL A 131 10.37 12.47 20.96
CA VAL A 131 9.44 13.09 20.01
C VAL A 131 9.45 14.59 20.23
N ARG A 132 9.70 15.36 19.18
CA ARG A 132 9.52 16.83 19.20
C ARG A 132 8.04 17.13 19.44
N SER A 133 7.72 18.22 20.14
CA SER A 133 6.33 18.62 20.35
C SER A 133 5.64 18.85 19.00
N LYS A 134 4.35 18.56 18.90
CA LYS A 134 3.54 18.75 17.67
C LYS A 134 3.70 20.14 17.04
N ASN A 135 3.93 21.17 17.84
CA ASN A 135 4.10 22.55 17.39
C ASN A 135 5.45 22.82 16.69
N GLN A 136 6.35 21.84 16.60
CA GLN A 136 7.66 21.96 15.95
C GLN A 136 7.81 21.00 14.74
N MET A 137 6.76 20.26 14.38
CA MET A 137 6.81 19.32 13.28
C MET A 137 6.29 20.00 12.01
N ASN A 138 7.22 20.34 11.13
CA ASN A 138 6.93 20.69 9.75
C ASN A 138 7.06 19.41 8.93
N SER A 139 5.93 18.75 8.69
CA SER A 139 5.89 17.54 7.85
C SER A 139 5.85 17.95 6.37
N GLN A 140 6.85 17.55 5.61
CA GLN A 140 6.98 17.96 4.21
C GLN A 140 7.04 16.76 3.28
N VAL A 141 6.45 16.90 2.11
CA VAL A 141 6.57 15.98 0.98
C VAL A 141 7.44 16.63 -0.07
N PHE A 142 8.37 15.86 -0.63
CA PHE A 142 9.26 16.32 -1.70
C PHE A 142 8.98 15.54 -2.98
N CYS A 143 8.89 16.26 -4.10
CA CYS A 143 8.72 15.69 -5.43
C CYS A 143 9.94 15.99 -6.30
N THR A 144 10.28 15.06 -7.18
CA THR A 144 11.38 15.20 -8.13
C THR A 144 10.95 15.71 -9.50
N LYS A 145 9.63 15.78 -9.74
CA LYS A 145 9.03 16.30 -10.97
C LYS A 145 7.85 17.20 -10.64
N PRO A 146 7.54 18.19 -11.49
CA PRO A 146 6.32 18.96 -11.40
C PRO A 146 5.10 18.03 -11.42
N LEU A 147 4.10 18.37 -10.62
CA LEU A 147 2.88 17.58 -10.51
C LEU A 147 1.83 18.08 -11.49
N VAL A 148 1.10 17.14 -12.07
CA VAL A 148 -0.13 17.44 -12.80
C VAL A 148 -1.27 17.47 -11.79
N LYS A 149 -2.13 18.51 -11.83
CA LYS A 149 -3.22 18.72 -10.84
C LYS A 149 -2.71 18.79 -9.39
N GLU A 150 -1.80 19.71 -9.15
CA GLU A 150 -1.17 19.94 -7.85
C GLU A 150 -2.20 20.11 -6.72
N ASP A 151 -3.32 20.81 -6.98
CA ASP A 151 -4.36 21.10 -5.96
C ASP A 151 -4.96 19.84 -5.34
N SER A 152 -5.34 18.84 -6.16
CA SER A 152 -5.95 17.59 -5.66
C SER A 152 -4.96 16.78 -4.82
N LEU A 153 -3.68 16.80 -5.20
CA LEU A 153 -2.65 16.11 -4.44
C LEU A 153 -2.31 16.86 -3.15
N LEU A 154 -2.34 18.19 -3.16
CA LEU A 154 -2.16 19.00 -1.95
C LEU A 154 -3.28 18.74 -0.92
N GLU A 155 -4.54 18.66 -1.34
CA GLU A 155 -5.65 18.29 -0.46
C GLU A 155 -5.43 16.91 0.20
N LEU A 156 -5.01 15.92 -0.59
CA LEU A 156 -4.69 14.59 -0.06
C LEU A 156 -3.52 14.65 0.94
N ILE A 157 -2.42 15.32 0.59
CA ILE A 157 -1.22 15.48 1.43
C ILE A 157 -1.59 16.13 2.76
N HIS A 158 -2.40 17.19 2.74
CA HIS A 158 -2.91 17.84 3.95
C HIS A 158 -3.79 16.90 4.78
N SER A 159 -4.65 16.10 4.13
CA SER A 159 -5.49 15.11 4.83
C SER A 159 -4.67 14.03 5.54
N LEU A 160 -3.48 13.73 5.03
CA LEU A 160 -2.51 12.80 5.62
C LEU A 160 -1.63 13.44 6.70
N GLY A 161 -1.80 14.74 6.97
CA GLY A 161 -1.09 15.47 8.02
C GLY A 161 0.26 16.04 7.60
N PHE A 162 0.50 16.21 6.31
CA PHE A 162 1.66 16.95 5.80
C PHE A 162 1.31 18.41 5.56
N ASP A 163 2.26 19.31 5.88
CA ASP A 163 2.04 20.76 5.84
C ASP A 163 2.40 21.36 4.49
N LYS A 164 3.31 20.74 3.75
CA LYS A 164 3.90 21.31 2.54
C LYS A 164 4.33 20.27 1.52
N LEU A 165 4.12 20.60 0.25
CA LEU A 165 4.73 19.94 -0.91
C LEU A 165 5.83 20.84 -1.48
N THR A 166 6.99 20.28 -1.78
CA THR A 166 8.13 21.02 -2.34
C THR A 166 8.71 20.25 -3.53
N LEU A 167 8.84 20.93 -4.66
CA LEU A 167 9.58 20.39 -5.80
C LEU A 167 11.08 20.49 -5.51
N LEU A 168 11.79 19.38 -5.62
CA LEU A 168 13.25 19.37 -5.52
C LEU A 168 13.85 19.88 -6.84
N ASP A 169 14.61 20.96 -6.76
CA ASP A 169 15.45 21.41 -7.85
C ASP A 169 16.81 20.69 -7.75
N PHE A 170 17.07 19.79 -8.69
CA PHE A 170 18.33 19.04 -8.75
C PHE A 170 19.55 19.93 -9.09
N ASN A 171 19.34 21.16 -9.54
CA ASN A 171 20.39 22.13 -9.79
C ASN A 171 20.74 22.97 -8.54
N SER A 172 19.98 22.84 -7.46
CA SER A 172 20.27 23.55 -6.22
C SER A 172 21.28 22.80 -5.35
N GLU A 173 22.16 23.54 -4.65
CA GLU A 173 23.24 23.03 -3.79
C GLU A 173 22.78 22.15 -2.62
N ILE A 174 21.48 21.92 -2.46
CA ILE A 174 20.86 21.15 -1.38
C ILE A 174 21.31 19.67 -1.38
N LEU A 175 21.66 19.11 -2.54
CA LEU A 175 22.18 17.74 -2.64
C LEU A 175 23.58 17.57 -1.99
N CYS A 176 24.33 18.64 -1.79
CA CYS A 176 25.63 18.57 -1.13
C CYS A 176 25.54 18.35 0.39
N GLU A 177 24.44 18.66 1.04
CA GLU A 177 24.28 18.47 2.49
C GLU A 177 23.86 17.05 2.88
N PHE A 178 23.16 16.32 2.01
CA PHE A 178 22.75 14.93 2.30
C PHE A 178 23.89 13.92 2.23
N ASN A 179 24.97 14.24 1.49
CA ASN A 179 26.15 13.36 1.35
C ASN A 179 27.24 13.60 2.41
N LYS A 180 27.01 14.47 3.40
CA LYS A 180 27.99 14.84 4.43
C LYS A 180 27.67 14.30 5.83
N LYS A 181 26.79 13.29 5.95
CA LYS A 181 26.51 12.62 7.24
C LYS A 181 26.71 11.12 7.17
#